data_5160745a37ba0feae5050e7e7f819485
#
_entry.id   5160745a37ba0feae5050e7e7f819485
#
_cell.length_a   1.000
_cell.length_b   1.000
_cell.length_c   1.000
_cell.angle_alpha   90.00
_cell.angle_beta   90.00
_cell.angle_gamma   90.00
#
_symmetry.space_group_name_H-M   'P 1'
#
loop_
_entity.id
_entity.type
_entity.pdbx_description
1 polymer ?
#
loop_
_entity_poly.entity_id
_entity_poly.type
_entity_poly.pdbx_seq_one_letter_code
_entity_poly.pdbx_strand_id
1 'polypeptide(L)'
;NDLAKPVDDTLADRLLADCHGDTSLRNRIKPFAHLVRTDPWGYPLVYPARAFIVTTGSDRRETGTHYTPKSLTEAIVTETLTPIAYVGPAEGTPREQWQLKSPAELLDLKICDPAMGSGAFLVQACRWLADRLVEAWSQAEGSGKTVSVDGEVLDVPDTKELLPRDTEARTLIARRLIAERCLYGVDLNPLAVELAKLSIWLVTLAKGRPFGFLEHNLRCGDSLLGIHRLDQLIELSMVPTGKGQQRLFGQNIQQAVHEAIELRQRL
;
A
#
# COMPACT_ATOMS: atom_id res chain seq x y z
N ASN A 1 -40.97 -8.55 12.99
CA ASN A 1 -41.49 -7.21 13.31
C ASN A 1 -40.97 -6.77 14.67
N ASP A 2 -39.72 -6.32 14.71
CA ASP A 2 -39.06 -5.95 15.98
C ASP A 2 -39.68 -4.72 16.65
N LEU A 3 -40.32 -3.85 15.87
CA LEU A 3 -41.09 -2.70 16.39
C LEU A 3 -42.33 -3.07 17.21
N ALA A 4 -42.86 -4.27 17.04
CA ALA A 4 -44.06 -4.74 17.75
C ALA A 4 -43.72 -5.50 19.05
N LYS A 5 -42.45 -5.72 19.36
CA LYS A 5 -42.02 -6.39 20.60
C LYS A 5 -42.18 -5.44 21.78
N PRO A 6 -42.76 -5.88 22.90
CA PRO A 6 -42.82 -5.07 24.10
C PRO A 6 -41.37 -4.84 24.62
N VAL A 7 -41.12 -3.61 25.06
CA VAL A 7 -39.86 -3.26 25.73
C VAL A 7 -39.99 -3.63 27.20
N ASP A 8 -39.15 -4.53 27.67
CA ASP A 8 -39.07 -4.96 29.06
C ASP A 8 -38.46 -3.86 29.94
N ASP A 9 -38.65 -4.00 31.24
CA ASP A 9 -38.18 -2.99 32.20
C ASP A 9 -36.66 -2.91 32.24
N THR A 10 -35.97 -4.03 32.02
CA THR A 10 -34.50 -4.06 31.99
C THR A 10 -33.94 -3.22 30.82
N LEU A 11 -34.54 -3.35 29.64
CA LEU A 11 -34.11 -2.58 28.47
C LEU A 11 -34.51 -1.09 28.66
N ALA A 12 -35.68 -0.82 29.28
CA ALA A 12 -36.10 0.54 29.57
C ALA A 12 -35.17 1.25 30.57
N ASP A 13 -34.68 0.53 31.60
CA ASP A 13 -33.74 1.05 32.59
C ASP A 13 -32.34 1.29 31.96
N ARG A 14 -31.89 0.39 31.12
CA ARG A 14 -30.62 0.56 30.36
C ARG A 14 -30.72 1.78 29.43
N LEU A 15 -31.82 1.97 28.70
CA LEU A 15 -32.09 3.18 27.92
C LEU A 15 -32.04 4.44 28.76
N LEU A 16 -32.62 4.42 29.99
CA LEU A 16 -32.61 5.57 30.86
C LEU A 16 -31.20 5.95 31.32
N ALA A 17 -30.38 4.95 31.62
CA ALA A 17 -28.96 5.16 31.96
C ALA A 17 -28.21 5.84 30.82
N ASP A 18 -28.40 5.37 29.58
CA ASP A 18 -27.74 5.94 28.40
C ASP A 18 -28.31 7.32 28.00
N CYS A 19 -29.54 7.61 28.38
CA CYS A 19 -30.12 8.95 28.27
C CYS A 19 -29.72 9.88 29.43
N HIS A 20 -28.76 9.51 30.26
CA HIS A 20 -28.28 10.28 31.42
C HIS A 20 -29.41 10.68 32.38
N GLY A 21 -30.40 9.81 32.55
CA GLY A 21 -31.58 10.05 33.43
C GLY A 21 -32.68 10.90 32.81
N ASP A 22 -32.56 11.31 31.53
CA ASP A 22 -33.63 12.03 30.84
C ASP A 22 -34.80 11.10 30.47
N THR A 23 -35.82 11.13 31.29
CA THR A 23 -37.07 10.34 31.11
C THR A 23 -37.87 10.73 29.87
N SER A 24 -37.79 12.00 29.46
CA SER A 24 -38.50 12.50 28.26
C SER A 24 -37.83 11.90 27.02
N LEU A 25 -36.53 11.97 26.94
CA LEU A 25 -35.72 11.37 25.85
C LEU A 25 -35.90 9.85 25.80
N ARG A 26 -35.82 9.18 26.95
CA ARG A 26 -36.07 7.73 27.07
C ARG A 26 -37.45 7.34 26.50
N ASN A 27 -38.49 8.07 26.85
CA ASN A 27 -39.87 7.79 26.40
C ASN A 27 -40.03 7.97 24.89
N ARG A 28 -39.31 8.91 24.28
CA ARG A 28 -39.27 9.11 22.82
C ARG A 28 -38.58 8.00 22.10
N ILE A 29 -37.47 7.44 22.66
CA ILE A 29 -36.66 6.38 22.06
C ILE A 29 -37.26 4.99 22.33
N LYS A 30 -37.98 4.81 23.44
CA LYS A 30 -38.53 3.51 23.86
C LYS A 30 -39.25 2.73 22.75
N PRO A 31 -40.10 3.34 21.89
CA PRO A 31 -40.72 2.59 20.78
C PRO A 31 -39.79 1.99 19.78
N PHE A 32 -38.55 2.49 19.72
CA PHE A 32 -37.49 2.05 18.77
C PHE A 32 -36.38 1.27 19.45
N ALA A 33 -36.53 0.89 20.72
CA ALA A 33 -35.49 0.30 21.54
C ALA A 33 -34.86 -0.97 20.89
N HIS A 34 -35.68 -1.78 20.25
CA HIS A 34 -35.23 -3.01 19.56
C HIS A 34 -34.48 -2.75 18.24
N LEU A 35 -34.44 -1.53 17.74
CA LEU A 35 -33.64 -1.13 16.58
C LEU A 35 -32.30 -0.52 16.97
N VAL A 36 -32.12 -0.19 18.26
CA VAL A 36 -30.85 0.35 18.77
C VAL A 36 -29.85 -0.78 18.89
N ARG A 37 -28.64 -0.57 18.39
CA ARG A 37 -27.53 -1.52 18.60
C ARG A 37 -27.17 -1.59 20.07
N THR A 38 -26.83 -2.78 20.53
CA THR A 38 -26.36 -3.00 21.90
C THR A 38 -24.92 -3.49 21.91
N ASP A 39 -24.24 -3.25 23.00
CA ASP A 39 -22.96 -3.86 23.31
C ASP A 39 -23.12 -5.36 23.63
N PRO A 40 -22.03 -6.15 23.88
CA PRO A 40 -22.11 -7.56 24.23
C PRO A 40 -22.86 -7.83 25.54
N TRP A 41 -23.04 -6.84 26.42
CA TRP A 41 -23.78 -6.96 27.68
C TRP A 41 -25.23 -6.50 27.56
N GLY A 42 -25.66 -6.07 26.37
CA GLY A 42 -27.01 -5.66 26.06
C GLY A 42 -27.35 -4.22 26.45
N TYR A 43 -26.35 -3.35 26.63
CA TYR A 43 -26.56 -1.92 26.79
C TYR A 43 -26.68 -1.25 25.42
N PRO A 44 -27.64 -0.32 25.24
CA PRO A 44 -27.78 0.45 24.01
C PRO A 44 -26.52 1.27 23.71
N LEU A 45 -26.06 1.26 22.47
CA LEU A 45 -24.92 2.08 22.05
C LEU A 45 -25.42 3.48 21.70
N VAL A 46 -25.26 4.42 22.62
CA VAL A 46 -25.61 5.84 22.45
C VAL A 46 -24.34 6.67 22.32
N TYR A 47 -24.24 7.47 21.27
CA TYR A 47 -23.10 8.31 21.00
C TYR A 47 -23.49 9.79 21.16
N PRO A 48 -22.76 10.58 21.96
CA PRO A 48 -23.03 12.00 22.10
C PRO A 48 -22.79 12.74 20.78
N ALA A 49 -23.39 13.92 20.64
CA ALA A 49 -23.13 14.78 19.50
C ALA A 49 -21.63 15.07 19.36
N ARG A 50 -21.08 14.92 18.13
CA ARG A 50 -19.66 15.03 17.78
C ARG A 50 -18.78 13.87 18.26
N ALA A 51 -19.32 12.75 18.69
CA ALA A 51 -18.54 11.55 18.93
C ALA A 51 -18.01 10.98 17.60
N PHE A 52 -16.76 10.51 17.63
CA PHE A 52 -16.23 9.71 16.53
C PHE A 52 -16.72 8.27 16.67
N ILE A 53 -17.34 7.76 15.62
CA ILE A 53 -17.87 6.41 15.58
C ILE A 53 -17.13 5.64 14.50
N VAL A 54 -16.49 4.54 14.88
CA VAL A 54 -15.95 3.58 13.92
C VAL A 54 -17.03 2.54 13.63
N THR A 55 -17.58 2.58 12.45
CA THR A 55 -18.57 1.59 12.00
C THR A 55 -17.98 0.73 10.89
N THR A 56 -18.49 -0.50 10.78
CA THR A 56 -18.20 -1.31 9.58
C THR A 56 -18.92 -0.64 8.41
N GLY A 57 -18.14 -0.19 7.40
CA GLY A 57 -18.72 0.40 6.19
C GLY A 57 -19.63 -0.58 5.46
N SER A 58 -20.73 -0.07 4.90
CA SER A 58 -21.60 -0.85 4.03
C SER A 58 -20.88 -1.31 2.75
N ASP A 59 -19.88 -0.57 2.35
CA ASP A 59 -19.18 -0.70 1.08
C ASP A 59 -18.07 -1.75 1.07
N ARG A 60 -17.85 -2.46 2.20
CA ARG A 60 -16.80 -3.47 2.31
C ARG A 60 -16.92 -4.59 1.25
N ARG A 61 -18.16 -4.93 0.87
CA ARG A 61 -18.42 -5.93 -0.18
C ARG A 61 -18.19 -5.36 -1.58
N GLU A 62 -18.49 -4.08 -1.78
CA GLU A 62 -18.33 -3.40 -3.05
C GLU A 62 -16.86 -3.04 -3.33
N THR A 63 -16.11 -2.66 -2.30
CA THR A 63 -14.69 -2.29 -2.42
C THR A 63 -13.72 -3.46 -2.26
N GLY A 64 -14.21 -4.66 -1.91
CA GLY A 64 -13.37 -5.85 -1.73
C GLY A 64 -12.32 -5.74 -0.62
N THR A 65 -12.49 -4.79 0.31
CA THR A 65 -11.49 -4.49 1.34
C THR A 65 -11.38 -5.62 2.36
N HIS A 66 -10.30 -6.38 2.30
CA HIS A 66 -9.95 -7.43 3.24
C HIS A 66 -8.59 -7.12 3.89
N TYR A 67 -8.51 -7.31 5.20
CA TYR A 67 -7.23 -7.26 5.90
C TYR A 67 -6.60 -8.65 5.89
N THR A 68 -5.41 -8.76 5.32
CA THR A 68 -4.65 -10.01 5.30
C THR A 68 -3.78 -10.07 6.57
N PRO A 69 -3.85 -11.16 7.37
CA PRO A 69 -3.02 -11.33 8.55
C PRO A 69 -1.52 -11.24 8.23
N LYS A 70 -0.75 -10.63 9.15
CA LYS A 70 0.70 -10.39 8.96
C LYS A 70 1.47 -11.68 8.64
N SER A 71 1.19 -12.77 9.35
CA SER A 71 1.87 -14.06 9.12
C SER A 71 1.66 -14.59 7.71
N LEU A 72 0.49 -14.35 7.13
CA LEU A 72 0.18 -14.76 5.76
C LEU A 72 0.88 -13.87 4.73
N THR A 73 0.89 -12.53 4.96
CA THR A 73 1.63 -11.63 4.06
C THR A 73 3.13 -11.91 4.09
N GLU A 74 3.71 -12.22 5.25
CA GLU A 74 5.12 -12.60 5.39
C GLU A 74 5.45 -13.87 4.61
N ALA A 75 4.63 -14.92 4.73
CA ALA A 75 4.85 -16.16 4.01
C ALA A 75 4.74 -15.96 2.49
N ILE A 76 3.67 -15.32 2.01
CA ILE A 76 3.45 -15.09 0.58
C ILE A 76 4.56 -14.22 -0.02
N VAL A 77 4.93 -13.13 0.64
CA VAL A 77 5.99 -12.24 0.16
C VAL A 77 7.33 -12.98 0.09
N THR A 78 7.66 -13.77 1.11
CA THR A 78 8.91 -14.55 1.10
C THR A 78 8.96 -15.53 -0.07
N GLU A 79 7.90 -16.32 -0.27
CA GLU A 79 7.83 -17.29 -1.37
C GLU A 79 7.83 -16.62 -2.75
N THR A 80 7.17 -15.48 -2.88
CA THR A 80 7.08 -14.75 -4.16
C THR A 80 8.37 -14.03 -4.52
N LEU A 81 9.05 -13.40 -3.54
CA LEU A 81 10.22 -12.57 -3.80
C LEU A 81 11.53 -13.34 -3.80
N THR A 82 11.62 -14.50 -3.13
CA THR A 82 12.82 -15.30 -3.11
C THR A 82 13.35 -15.65 -4.52
N PRO A 83 12.54 -16.18 -5.47
CA PRO A 83 13.02 -16.54 -6.78
C PRO A 83 13.49 -15.36 -7.64
N ILE A 84 13.10 -14.14 -7.32
CA ILE A 84 13.51 -12.95 -8.06
C ILE A 84 14.65 -12.18 -7.39
N ALA A 85 14.87 -12.35 -6.09
CA ALA A 85 15.96 -11.72 -5.35
C ALA A 85 17.26 -12.54 -5.36
N TYR A 86 17.17 -13.83 -5.61
CA TYR A 86 18.32 -14.73 -5.69
C TYR A 86 18.47 -15.33 -7.07
N VAL A 87 19.72 -15.62 -7.45
CA VAL A 87 20.06 -16.51 -8.56
C VAL A 87 20.11 -17.93 -8.00
N GLY A 88 19.48 -18.90 -8.67
CA GLY A 88 19.45 -20.29 -8.25
C GLY A 88 18.06 -20.88 -8.08
N PRO A 89 17.09 -20.20 -7.41
CA PRO A 89 15.75 -20.77 -7.22
C PRO A 89 15.02 -21.09 -8.53
N ALA A 90 15.05 -20.18 -9.49
CA ALA A 90 14.41 -20.36 -10.79
C ALA A 90 15.06 -21.46 -11.64
N GLU A 91 16.35 -21.72 -11.42
CA GLU A 91 17.14 -22.74 -12.10
C GLU A 91 17.05 -24.11 -11.40
N GLY A 92 16.30 -24.20 -10.28
CA GLY A 92 16.18 -25.44 -9.50
C GLY A 92 17.44 -25.82 -8.71
N THR A 93 18.34 -24.85 -8.49
CA THR A 93 19.58 -25.02 -7.72
C THR A 93 19.27 -25.24 -6.23
N PRO A 94 20.01 -26.14 -5.52
CA PRO A 94 19.85 -26.29 -4.07
C PRO A 94 20.05 -24.97 -3.32
N ARG A 95 19.30 -24.80 -2.23
CA ARG A 95 19.26 -23.54 -1.46
C ARG A 95 20.63 -23.06 -0.97
N GLU A 96 21.51 -23.99 -0.67
CA GLU A 96 22.88 -23.73 -0.20
C GLU A 96 23.76 -23.07 -1.26
N GLN A 97 23.35 -23.12 -2.51
CA GLN A 97 24.06 -22.57 -3.67
C GLN A 97 23.42 -21.28 -4.20
N TRP A 98 22.32 -20.82 -3.58
CA TRP A 98 21.68 -19.58 -3.98
C TRP A 98 22.59 -18.38 -3.73
N GLN A 99 22.60 -17.48 -4.68
CA GLN A 99 23.39 -16.25 -4.60
C GLN A 99 22.46 -15.05 -4.58
N LEU A 100 22.59 -14.21 -3.56
CA LEU A 100 21.84 -12.96 -3.48
C LEU A 100 22.27 -12.05 -4.64
N LYS A 101 21.32 -11.45 -5.32
CA LYS A 101 21.58 -10.47 -6.38
C LYS A 101 22.29 -9.24 -5.84
N SER A 102 23.03 -8.56 -6.71
CA SER A 102 23.72 -7.31 -6.38
C SER A 102 22.75 -6.21 -5.94
N PRO A 103 23.21 -5.20 -5.19
CA PRO A 103 22.40 -4.05 -4.81
C PRO A 103 21.71 -3.37 -5.99
N ALA A 104 22.39 -3.22 -7.10
CA ALA A 104 21.82 -2.60 -8.31
C ALA A 104 20.68 -3.44 -8.89
N GLU A 105 20.84 -4.77 -8.99
CA GLU A 105 19.79 -5.66 -9.47
C GLU A 105 18.57 -5.71 -8.52
N LEU A 106 18.80 -5.66 -7.20
CA LEU A 106 17.71 -5.61 -6.21
C LEU A 106 16.93 -4.29 -6.32
N LEU A 107 17.61 -3.17 -6.53
CA LEU A 107 16.98 -1.85 -6.69
C LEU A 107 16.30 -1.65 -8.06
N ASP A 108 16.59 -2.51 -9.03
CA ASP A 108 15.92 -2.51 -10.34
C ASP A 108 14.66 -3.38 -10.38
N LEU A 109 14.37 -4.16 -9.35
CA LEU A 109 13.15 -4.95 -9.25
C LEU A 109 11.92 -4.06 -9.24
N LYS A 110 10.85 -4.50 -9.91
CA LYS A 110 9.55 -3.83 -9.94
C LYS A 110 8.49 -4.76 -9.38
N ILE A 111 8.01 -4.43 -8.20
CA ILE A 111 7.01 -5.19 -7.45
C ILE A 111 5.69 -4.42 -7.51
N CYS A 112 4.69 -5.00 -8.12
CA CYS A 112 3.39 -4.38 -8.28
C CYS A 112 2.30 -5.21 -7.59
N ASP A 113 1.52 -4.56 -6.74
CA ASP A 113 0.28 -5.11 -6.19
C ASP A 113 -0.91 -4.43 -6.89
N PRO A 114 -1.62 -5.13 -7.78
CA PRO A 114 -2.71 -4.55 -8.57
C PRO A 114 -4.01 -4.36 -7.79
N ALA A 115 -4.08 -4.81 -6.53
CA ALA A 115 -5.23 -4.67 -5.64
C ALA A 115 -4.75 -4.46 -4.19
N MET A 116 -3.89 -3.43 -4.00
CA MET A 116 -3.03 -3.27 -2.83
C MET A 116 -3.76 -3.04 -1.51
N GLY A 117 -5.05 -2.62 -1.54
CA GLY A 117 -5.76 -2.24 -0.32
C GLY A 117 -5.01 -1.14 0.44
N SER A 118 -4.83 -1.34 1.74
CA SER A 118 -4.01 -0.46 2.60
C SER A 118 -2.50 -0.73 2.53
N GLY A 119 -2.03 -1.50 1.54
CA GLY A 119 -0.61 -1.74 1.27
C GLY A 119 0.06 -2.81 2.13
N ALA A 120 -0.69 -3.74 2.72
CA ALA A 120 -0.12 -4.76 3.62
C ALA A 120 0.99 -5.60 2.97
N PHE A 121 0.77 -6.05 1.73
CA PHE A 121 1.78 -6.79 0.96
C PHE A 121 2.98 -5.91 0.57
N LEU A 122 2.73 -4.67 0.14
CA LEU A 122 3.79 -3.72 -0.22
C LEU A 122 4.66 -3.34 0.98
N VAL A 123 4.06 -3.13 2.16
CA VAL A 123 4.79 -2.89 3.41
C VAL A 123 5.69 -4.07 3.75
N GLN A 124 5.18 -5.28 3.61
CA GLN A 124 5.96 -6.49 3.89
C GLN A 124 7.06 -6.71 2.84
N ALA A 125 6.77 -6.47 1.56
CA ALA A 125 7.77 -6.51 0.47
C ALA A 125 8.88 -5.47 0.71
N CYS A 126 8.52 -4.24 1.15
CA CYS A 126 9.46 -3.20 1.52
C CYS A 126 10.45 -3.69 2.59
N ARG A 127 9.95 -4.28 3.67
CA ARG A 127 10.77 -4.79 4.77
C ARG A 127 11.68 -5.93 4.29
N TRP A 128 11.10 -6.90 3.63
CA TRP A 128 11.81 -8.09 3.16
C TRP A 128 12.94 -7.75 2.18
N LEU A 129 12.67 -6.91 1.18
CA LEU A 129 13.68 -6.48 0.20
C LEU A 129 14.74 -5.57 0.82
N ALA A 130 14.36 -4.70 1.76
CA ALA A 130 15.31 -3.85 2.48
C ALA A 130 16.33 -4.69 3.28
N ASP A 131 15.89 -5.76 3.92
CA ASP A 131 16.78 -6.68 4.62
C ASP A 131 17.77 -7.36 3.66
N ARG A 132 17.29 -7.76 2.46
CA ARG A 132 18.17 -8.32 1.40
C ARG A 132 19.12 -7.28 0.84
N LEU A 133 18.68 -6.03 0.68
CA LEU A 133 19.53 -4.94 0.20
C LEU A 133 20.67 -4.64 1.19
N VAL A 134 20.36 -4.59 2.49
CA VAL A 134 21.37 -4.41 3.55
C VAL A 134 22.38 -5.56 3.55
N GLU A 135 21.92 -6.79 3.36
CA GLU A 135 22.78 -7.97 3.20
C GLU A 135 23.70 -7.84 1.99
N ALA A 136 23.16 -7.46 0.82
CA ALA A 136 23.93 -7.27 -0.41
C ALA A 136 24.97 -6.14 -0.29
N TRP A 137 24.62 -5.04 0.40
CA TRP A 137 25.59 -3.98 0.73
C TRP A 137 26.74 -4.51 1.61
N SER A 138 26.42 -5.29 2.63
CA SER A 138 27.44 -5.87 3.51
C SER A 138 28.38 -6.83 2.77
N GLN A 139 27.85 -7.59 1.80
CA GLN A 139 28.67 -8.46 0.94
C GLN A 139 29.59 -7.64 0.02
N ALA A 140 29.08 -6.54 -0.56
CA ALA A 140 29.89 -5.64 -1.39
C ALA A 140 31.02 -4.98 -0.59
N GLU A 141 30.73 -4.49 0.63
CA GLU A 141 31.75 -3.93 1.52
C GLU A 141 32.78 -4.98 1.99
N GLY A 142 32.34 -6.22 2.26
CA GLY A 142 33.22 -7.35 2.56
C GLY A 142 34.19 -7.69 1.43
N SER A 143 33.83 -7.31 0.18
CA SER A 143 34.69 -7.43 -1.01
C SER A 143 35.59 -6.21 -1.25
N GLY A 144 35.66 -5.27 -0.29
CA GLY A 144 36.49 -4.07 -0.36
C GLY A 144 35.90 -2.89 -1.13
N LYS A 145 34.59 -2.93 -1.47
CA LYS A 145 33.87 -1.83 -2.12
C LYS A 145 33.27 -0.89 -1.09
N THR A 146 32.87 0.29 -1.53
CA THR A 146 32.11 1.25 -0.70
C THR A 146 30.71 1.42 -1.25
N VAL A 147 29.75 1.82 -0.39
CA VAL A 147 28.36 2.01 -0.77
C VAL A 147 27.91 3.43 -0.43
N SER A 148 27.26 4.09 -1.38
CA SER A 148 26.68 5.42 -1.17
C SER A 148 25.27 5.36 -0.54
N VAL A 149 24.79 6.49 0.01
CA VAL A 149 23.41 6.61 0.53
C VAL A 149 22.35 6.41 -0.54
N ASP A 150 22.70 6.54 -1.82
CA ASP A 150 21.82 6.26 -2.96
C ASP A 150 21.80 4.78 -3.34
N GLY A 151 22.53 3.93 -2.59
CA GLY A 151 22.57 2.49 -2.79
C GLY A 151 23.55 2.03 -3.87
N GLU A 152 24.35 2.94 -4.43
CA GLU A 152 25.36 2.59 -5.44
C GLU A 152 26.61 2.01 -4.82
N VAL A 153 27.15 0.97 -5.47
CA VAL A 153 28.41 0.32 -5.08
C VAL A 153 29.55 0.96 -5.86
N LEU A 154 30.55 1.47 -5.15
CA LEU A 154 31.67 2.20 -5.68
C LEU A 154 32.96 1.42 -5.46
N ASP A 155 33.81 1.32 -6.48
CA ASP A 155 35.12 0.68 -6.38
C ASP A 155 36.17 1.56 -5.66
N VAL A 156 35.98 2.88 -5.71
CA VAL A 156 36.81 3.89 -5.04
C VAL A 156 35.90 4.87 -4.31
N PRO A 157 36.28 5.33 -3.10
CA PRO A 157 35.52 6.39 -2.42
C PRO A 157 35.42 7.65 -3.31
N ASP A 158 34.20 8.02 -3.66
CA ASP A 158 33.88 9.20 -4.46
C ASP A 158 33.41 10.35 -3.54
N THR A 159 33.09 11.50 -4.11
CA THR A 159 32.54 12.68 -3.43
C THR A 159 31.11 12.42 -2.87
N LYS A 160 30.51 11.29 -3.18
CA LYS A 160 29.16 10.90 -2.70
C LYS A 160 29.15 10.61 -1.21
N GLU A 161 28.07 10.99 -0.56
CA GLU A 161 27.82 10.63 0.85
C GLU A 161 27.77 9.11 1.00
N LEU A 162 28.61 8.58 1.90
CA LEU A 162 28.70 7.13 2.13
C LEU A 162 27.61 6.65 3.08
N LEU A 163 27.24 5.39 2.91
CA LEU A 163 26.25 4.73 3.74
C LEU A 163 26.74 4.71 5.21
N PRO A 164 25.87 5.06 6.19
CA PRO A 164 26.25 5.03 7.61
C PRO A 164 26.61 3.61 8.05
N ARG A 165 27.41 3.49 9.11
CA ARG A 165 27.78 2.18 9.69
C ARG A 165 26.69 1.60 10.60
N ASP A 166 25.83 2.46 11.11
CA ASP A 166 24.72 2.06 11.97
C ASP A 166 23.69 1.23 11.21
N THR A 167 23.36 0.05 11.74
CA THR A 167 22.47 -0.92 11.08
C THR A 167 21.04 -0.39 10.95
N GLU A 168 20.55 0.36 11.95
CA GLU A 168 19.20 0.93 11.92
C GLU A 168 19.09 2.00 10.84
N ALA A 169 20.07 2.91 10.78
CA ALA A 169 20.14 3.92 9.73
C ALA A 169 20.24 3.30 8.34
N ARG A 170 21.04 2.23 8.15
CA ARG A 170 21.12 1.49 6.88
C ARG A 170 19.79 0.88 6.49
N THR A 171 19.10 0.25 7.43
CA THR A 171 17.78 -0.36 7.19
C THR A 171 16.74 0.68 6.77
N LEU A 172 16.75 1.86 7.38
CA LEU A 172 15.85 2.95 7.00
C LEU A 172 16.16 3.48 5.59
N ILE A 173 17.44 3.64 5.24
CA ILE A 173 17.84 4.03 3.88
C ILE A 173 17.42 2.96 2.87
N ALA A 174 17.65 1.69 3.18
CA ALA A 174 17.23 0.58 2.31
C ALA A 174 15.72 0.59 2.07
N ARG A 175 14.91 0.74 3.13
CA ARG A 175 13.44 0.82 3.00
C ARG A 175 13.00 1.97 2.12
N ARG A 176 13.63 3.14 2.23
CA ARG A 176 13.32 4.30 1.38
C ARG A 176 13.61 4.00 -0.09
N LEU A 177 14.82 3.53 -0.40
CA LEU A 177 15.21 3.21 -1.77
C LEU A 177 14.30 2.14 -2.39
N ILE A 178 13.97 1.10 -1.63
CA ILE A 178 13.03 0.06 -2.08
C ILE A 178 11.63 0.66 -2.33
N ALA A 179 11.11 1.49 -1.42
CA ALA A 179 9.79 2.11 -1.59
C ALA A 179 9.74 3.02 -2.82
N GLU A 180 10.78 3.80 -3.05
CA GLU A 180 10.86 4.75 -4.16
C GLU A 180 11.07 4.08 -5.52
N ARG A 181 11.89 3.01 -5.58
CA ARG A 181 12.33 2.42 -6.86
C ARG A 181 11.63 1.12 -7.23
N CYS A 182 11.19 0.35 -6.23
CA CYS A 182 10.75 -1.03 -6.45
C CYS A 182 9.25 -1.24 -6.29
N LEU A 183 8.56 -0.45 -5.44
CA LEU A 183 7.17 -0.73 -5.09
C LEU A 183 6.18 0.05 -5.93
N TYR A 184 5.18 -0.64 -6.44
CA TYR A 184 4.08 -0.09 -7.22
C TYR A 184 2.77 -0.70 -6.73
N GLY A 185 1.69 0.08 -6.75
CA GLY A 185 0.39 -0.43 -6.33
C GLY A 185 -0.77 0.32 -6.95
N VAL A 186 -1.85 -0.40 -7.14
CA VAL A 186 -3.12 0.15 -7.62
C VAL A 186 -4.23 -0.33 -6.71
N ASP A 187 -5.19 0.53 -6.41
CA ASP A 187 -6.43 0.13 -5.78
C ASP A 187 -7.60 0.99 -6.28
N LEU A 188 -8.77 0.40 -6.36
CA LEU A 188 -9.98 1.08 -6.79
C LEU A 188 -10.48 2.08 -5.74
N ASN A 189 -10.22 1.80 -4.45
CA ASN A 189 -10.65 2.63 -3.34
C ASN A 189 -9.61 3.73 -3.04
N PRO A 190 -9.93 5.02 -3.25
CA PRO A 190 -9.00 6.11 -3.01
C PRO A 190 -8.55 6.21 -1.55
N LEU A 191 -9.41 5.87 -0.59
CA LEU A 191 -9.03 5.85 0.82
C LEU A 191 -8.00 4.74 1.12
N ALA A 192 -8.12 3.58 0.50
CA ALA A 192 -7.14 2.51 0.61
C ALA A 192 -5.77 2.95 0.07
N VAL A 193 -5.74 3.66 -1.06
CA VAL A 193 -4.52 4.23 -1.62
C VAL A 193 -3.83 5.19 -0.64
N GLU A 194 -4.57 6.11 -0.03
CA GLU A 194 -4.02 7.04 0.97
C GLU A 194 -3.52 6.31 2.22
N LEU A 195 -4.22 5.27 2.67
CA LEU A 195 -3.77 4.42 3.77
C LEU A 195 -2.50 3.63 3.40
N ALA A 196 -2.38 3.16 2.16
CA ALA A 196 -1.18 2.48 1.68
C ALA A 196 0.03 3.42 1.65
N LYS A 197 -0.13 4.65 1.14
CA LYS A 197 0.91 5.69 1.20
C LYS A 197 1.35 5.97 2.63
N LEU A 198 0.40 6.15 3.54
CA LEU A 198 0.69 6.36 4.96
C LEU A 198 1.42 5.16 5.58
N SER A 199 1.00 3.94 5.26
CA SER A 199 1.60 2.70 5.78
C SER A 199 3.06 2.56 5.34
N ILE A 200 3.35 2.83 4.06
CA ILE A 200 4.72 2.80 3.53
C ILE A 200 5.53 3.96 4.12
N TRP A 201 4.95 5.16 4.26
CA TRP A 201 5.62 6.27 4.90
C TRP A 201 6.07 5.93 6.33
N LEU A 202 5.19 5.32 7.13
CA LEU A 202 5.51 4.95 8.52
C LEU A 202 6.69 3.97 8.62
N VAL A 203 6.87 3.08 7.65
CA VAL A 203 7.99 2.11 7.68
C VAL A 203 9.28 2.66 7.06
N THR A 204 9.19 3.77 6.34
CA THR A 204 10.34 4.45 5.69
C THR A 204 10.73 5.75 6.40
N LEU A 205 10.05 6.09 7.50
CA LEU A 205 10.24 7.34 8.24
C LEU A 205 11.66 7.44 8.80
N ALA A 206 12.44 8.38 8.28
CA ALA A 206 13.79 8.67 8.73
C ALA A 206 13.88 10.09 9.29
N LYS A 207 14.50 10.25 10.47
CA LYS A 207 14.68 11.55 11.13
C LYS A 207 15.50 12.51 10.23
N GLY A 208 14.98 13.71 10.02
CA GLY A 208 15.66 14.76 9.26
C GLY A 208 15.67 14.59 7.74
N ARG A 209 14.95 13.60 7.20
CA ARG A 209 14.80 13.43 5.75
C ARG A 209 13.36 13.70 5.32
N PRO A 210 13.14 14.41 4.19
CA PRO A 210 11.80 14.66 3.67
C PRO A 210 11.11 13.35 3.27
N PHE A 211 9.79 13.39 3.22
CA PHE A 211 8.96 12.32 2.73
C PHE A 211 9.19 12.08 1.22
N GLY A 212 9.36 10.82 0.83
CA GLY A 212 9.39 10.44 -0.58
C GLY A 212 7.98 10.52 -1.20
N PHE A 213 7.89 11.09 -2.39
CA PHE A 213 6.63 11.18 -3.13
C PHE A 213 6.25 9.82 -3.70
N LEU A 214 5.20 9.20 -3.14
CA LEU A 214 4.69 7.90 -3.59
C LEU A 214 3.55 8.00 -4.62
N GLU A 215 3.17 9.23 -5.01
CA GLU A 215 2.08 9.49 -5.95
C GLU A 215 2.31 8.87 -7.33
N HIS A 216 3.56 8.68 -7.70
CA HIS A 216 3.90 8.04 -8.98
C HIS A 216 3.77 6.53 -8.93
N ASN A 217 3.97 5.94 -7.77
CA ASN A 217 4.06 4.51 -7.57
C ASN A 217 2.73 3.90 -7.10
N LEU A 218 1.95 4.65 -6.29
CA LEU A 218 0.68 4.20 -5.72
C LEU A 218 -0.47 4.99 -6.33
N ARG A 219 -1.31 4.31 -7.08
CA ARG A 219 -2.35 4.93 -7.89
C ARG A 219 -3.75 4.44 -7.52
N CYS A 220 -4.70 5.36 -7.58
CA CYS A 220 -6.11 5.01 -7.57
C CYS A 220 -6.56 4.70 -9.00
N GLY A 221 -7.17 3.54 -9.20
CA GLY A 221 -7.66 3.13 -10.52
C GLY A 221 -8.10 1.68 -10.57
N ASP A 222 -8.70 1.31 -11.68
CA ASP A 222 -9.09 -0.06 -11.98
C ASP A 222 -7.95 -0.76 -12.73
N SER A 223 -7.30 -1.72 -12.08
CA SER A 223 -6.18 -2.47 -12.65
C SER A 223 -6.58 -3.48 -13.72
N LEU A 224 -7.86 -3.85 -13.80
CA LEU A 224 -8.39 -4.81 -14.77
C LEU A 224 -8.88 -4.13 -16.05
N LEU A 225 -9.46 -2.93 -15.90
CA LEU A 225 -10.04 -2.18 -17.01
C LEU A 225 -9.13 -1.04 -17.51
N GLY A 226 -7.92 -0.99 -17.04
CA GLY A 226 -6.96 0.05 -17.36
C GLY A 226 -6.35 -0.06 -18.76
N ILE A 227 -5.73 1.02 -19.20
CA ILE A 227 -4.90 1.05 -20.41
C ILE A 227 -3.60 0.29 -20.11
N HIS A 228 -3.32 -0.74 -20.89
CA HIS A 228 -2.12 -1.60 -20.73
C HIS A 228 -1.21 -1.59 -21.97
N ARG A 229 -1.64 -0.89 -23.05
CA ARG A 229 -0.89 -0.76 -24.29
C ARG A 229 -0.83 0.71 -24.71
N LEU A 230 0.32 1.10 -25.24
CA LEU A 230 0.55 2.47 -25.70
C LEU A 230 -0.38 2.90 -26.84
N ASP A 231 -0.69 1.98 -27.74
CA ASP A 231 -1.61 2.23 -28.85
C ASP A 231 -3.04 2.53 -28.38
N GLN A 232 -3.50 1.94 -27.26
CA GLN A 232 -4.78 2.30 -26.64
C GLN A 232 -4.81 3.76 -26.20
N LEU A 233 -3.69 4.26 -25.66
CA LEU A 233 -3.57 5.65 -25.26
C LEU A 233 -3.48 6.58 -26.47
N ILE A 234 -2.72 6.22 -27.48
CA ILE A 234 -2.56 7.00 -28.71
C ILE A 234 -3.89 7.11 -29.47
N GLU A 235 -4.62 6.01 -29.59
CA GLU A 235 -5.90 5.98 -30.30
C GLU A 235 -7.10 6.37 -29.41
N LEU A 236 -6.89 6.57 -28.09
CA LEU A 236 -7.95 6.76 -27.09
C LEU A 236 -9.05 5.70 -27.24
N SER A 237 -8.66 4.46 -27.43
CA SER A 237 -9.55 3.32 -27.66
C SER A 237 -9.08 2.09 -26.91
N MET A 238 -10.00 1.40 -26.23
CA MET A 238 -9.70 0.12 -25.57
C MET A 238 -9.36 -0.99 -26.58
N VAL A 239 -9.82 -0.85 -27.83
CA VAL A 239 -9.53 -1.77 -28.94
C VAL A 239 -8.92 -0.97 -30.08
N PRO A 240 -7.59 -0.73 -30.06
CA PRO A 240 -6.92 0.01 -31.12
C PRO A 240 -6.97 -0.79 -32.43
N THR A 241 -7.29 -0.11 -33.52
CA THR A 241 -7.45 -0.71 -34.84
C THR A 241 -6.21 -0.56 -35.71
N GLY A 242 -5.21 0.19 -35.27
CA GLY A 242 -4.02 0.56 -36.04
C GLY A 242 -4.30 1.57 -37.15
N LYS A 243 -5.56 1.92 -37.36
CA LYS A 243 -6.01 2.97 -38.25
C LYS A 243 -6.29 4.18 -37.39
N GLY A 244 -5.28 5.05 -37.22
CA GLY A 244 -5.43 6.26 -36.40
C GLY A 244 -6.72 7.00 -36.84
N GLN A 245 -7.71 7.04 -35.96
CA GLN A 245 -8.88 7.87 -36.18
C GLN A 245 -8.40 9.31 -36.12
N GLN A 246 -8.42 9.98 -37.28
CA GLN A 246 -8.29 11.42 -37.37
C GLN A 246 -9.50 12.06 -36.68
N ARG A 247 -9.37 12.27 -35.34
CA ARG A 247 -10.36 13.05 -34.60
C ARG A 247 -10.06 14.53 -34.83
N LEU A 248 -11.10 15.33 -35.01
CA LEU A 248 -11.05 16.78 -35.21
C LEU A 248 -10.25 17.55 -34.14
N PHE A 249 -9.94 16.91 -32.99
CA PHE A 249 -9.19 17.46 -31.87
C PHE A 249 -7.90 16.68 -31.54
N GLY A 250 -7.49 15.75 -32.40
CA GLY A 250 -6.44 14.75 -32.08
C GLY A 250 -5.04 15.05 -32.64
N GLN A 251 -4.75 16.24 -33.11
CA GLN A 251 -3.48 16.51 -33.81
C GLN A 251 -2.23 16.40 -32.94
N ASN A 252 -2.35 16.30 -31.60
CA ASN A 252 -1.18 16.28 -30.74
C ASN A 252 -1.13 15.18 -29.66
N ILE A 253 -2.08 14.23 -29.62
CA ILE A 253 -2.06 13.19 -28.56
C ILE A 253 -0.84 12.30 -28.74
N GLN A 254 -0.55 11.87 -29.96
CA GLN A 254 0.60 11.04 -30.25
C GLN A 254 1.91 11.74 -29.89
N GLN A 255 2.05 13.02 -30.24
CA GLN A 255 3.20 13.82 -29.89
C GLN A 255 3.30 14.02 -28.37
N ALA A 256 2.22 14.40 -27.71
CA ALA A 256 2.19 14.58 -26.27
C ALA A 256 2.55 13.29 -25.49
N VAL A 257 2.10 12.13 -25.98
CA VAL A 257 2.46 10.82 -25.39
C VAL A 257 3.94 10.54 -25.57
N HIS A 258 4.52 10.81 -26.74
CA HIS A 258 5.95 10.64 -26.97
C HIS A 258 6.78 11.59 -26.12
N GLU A 259 6.42 12.86 -26.06
CA GLU A 259 7.08 13.85 -25.20
C GLU A 259 7.02 13.46 -23.70
N ALA A 260 5.86 12.95 -23.24
CA ALA A 260 5.72 12.48 -21.85
C ALA A 260 6.62 11.26 -21.55
N ILE A 261 6.76 10.33 -22.51
CA ILE A 261 7.68 9.18 -22.39
C ILE A 261 9.12 9.64 -22.34
N GLU A 262 9.52 10.57 -23.22
CA GLU A 262 10.89 11.12 -23.24
C GLU A 262 11.22 11.86 -21.93
N LEU A 263 10.28 12.67 -21.42
CA LEU A 263 10.45 13.38 -20.16
C LEU A 263 10.61 12.40 -18.98
N ARG A 264 9.82 11.32 -18.97
CA ARG A 264 9.92 10.28 -17.94
C ARG A 264 11.25 9.50 -17.96
N GLN A 265 11.85 9.35 -19.15
CA GLN A 265 13.16 8.68 -19.28
C GLN A 265 14.34 9.55 -18.84
N ARG A 266 14.11 10.87 -18.71
CA ARG A 266 15.13 11.85 -18.28
C ARG A 266 15.12 12.12 -16.76
N LEU A 267 14.05 11.67 -16.06
CA LEU A 267 13.91 11.70 -14.61
C LEU A 267 14.44 10.41 -13.99
#